data_839c03126d8b126fb8c2e58c3e8b04ab
#
_entry.id   839c03126d8b126fb8c2e58c3e8b04ab
#
_cell.length_a   1.000
_cell.length_b   1.000
_cell.length_c   1.000
_cell.angle_alpha   90.00
_cell.angle_beta   90.00
_cell.angle_gamma   90.00
#
_symmetry.space_group_name_H-M   'P 1'
#
loop_
_entity.id
_entity.type
_entity.pdbx_description
1 polymer ?
#
loop_
_entity_poly.entity_id
_entity_poly.type
_entity_poly.pdbx_seq_one_letter_code
_entity_poly.pdbx_strand_id
1 'polypeptide(L)'
;DESQYAQMVAEVFQTKHHSHTVQTSAYDLIDKLVGLYDEPYADSSAIPTYRVCEMARKHVTVALSGDAGDECFIGYRRYNLFAMEERIRRLFPETLRRRVFTPLGRYYPKLDWAPRFIRGKTTFQALARESADAYLHGVSICSDEMKKSLFSKKQTSSLQGYNSRQVFDNHLAGKEFEDPLRMIQYLDYKTYLPGDILTKVDRASMGVSLEV
;
A
#
# COMPACT_ATOMS: atom_id res chain seq x y z
N ASP A 1 -2.46 -1.83 18.23
CA ASP A 1 -3.50 -2.74 18.75
C ASP A 1 -4.83 -2.00 18.76
N GLU A 2 -5.81 -2.52 18.01
CA GLU A 2 -7.14 -1.93 17.84
C GLU A 2 -8.24 -2.74 18.56
N SER A 3 -7.86 -3.73 19.36
CA SER A 3 -8.78 -4.63 20.04
C SER A 3 -9.80 -3.89 20.93
N GLN A 4 -9.37 -2.81 21.59
CA GLN A 4 -10.26 -2.01 22.43
C GLN A 4 -11.37 -1.33 21.59
N TYR A 5 -11.03 -0.81 20.41
CA TYR A 5 -12.04 -0.19 19.53
C TYR A 5 -13.02 -1.23 19.00
N ALA A 6 -12.52 -2.41 18.59
CA ALA A 6 -13.36 -3.50 18.14
C ALA A 6 -14.31 -3.97 19.27
N GLN A 7 -13.83 -4.07 20.49
CA GLN A 7 -14.64 -4.41 21.66
C GLN A 7 -15.74 -3.35 21.92
N MET A 8 -15.40 -2.06 21.88
CA MET A 8 -16.39 -0.98 22.04
C MET A 8 -17.50 -1.04 21.01
N VAL A 9 -17.14 -1.30 19.73
CA VAL A 9 -18.14 -1.46 18.66
C VAL A 9 -19.04 -2.66 18.93
N ALA A 10 -18.45 -3.80 19.31
CA ALA A 10 -19.20 -5.01 19.62
C ALA A 10 -20.19 -4.81 20.78
N GLU A 11 -19.81 -4.07 21.81
CA GLU A 11 -20.66 -3.72 22.94
C GLU A 11 -21.82 -2.81 22.54
N VAL A 12 -21.54 -1.76 21.73
CA VAL A 12 -22.59 -0.85 21.25
C VAL A 12 -23.65 -1.57 20.43
N PHE A 13 -23.22 -2.49 19.54
CA PHE A 13 -24.14 -3.23 18.68
C PHE A 13 -24.61 -4.56 19.26
N GLN A 14 -24.19 -4.90 20.49
CA GLN A 14 -24.54 -6.14 21.21
C GLN A 14 -24.28 -7.41 20.36
N THR A 15 -23.16 -7.40 19.61
CA THR A 15 -22.77 -8.52 18.76
C THR A 15 -22.05 -9.60 19.57
N LYS A 16 -22.10 -10.84 19.09
CA LYS A 16 -21.28 -11.92 19.63
C LYS A 16 -19.84 -11.77 19.13
N HIS A 17 -19.01 -11.13 19.93
CA HIS A 17 -17.63 -10.82 19.58
C HIS A 17 -16.71 -12.01 19.83
N HIS A 18 -15.91 -12.35 18.80
CA HIS A 18 -14.84 -13.34 18.89
C HIS A 18 -13.51 -12.64 18.58
N SER A 19 -12.59 -12.64 19.54
CA SER A 19 -11.26 -12.07 19.35
C SER A 19 -10.18 -13.16 19.39
N HIS A 20 -9.15 -13.01 18.56
CA HIS A 20 -8.02 -13.89 18.55
C HIS A 20 -6.73 -13.10 18.30
N THR A 21 -5.70 -13.36 19.11
CA THR A 21 -4.38 -12.73 18.92
C THR A 21 -3.52 -13.64 18.10
N VAL A 22 -3.12 -13.18 16.91
CA VAL A 22 -2.18 -13.89 16.05
C VAL A 22 -0.77 -13.67 16.56
N GLN A 23 -0.07 -14.75 16.92
CA GLN A 23 1.32 -14.69 17.32
C GLN A 23 2.23 -14.57 16.10
N THR A 24 3.30 -13.79 16.22
CA THR A 24 4.27 -13.53 15.13
C THR A 24 5.10 -14.75 14.71
N SER A 25 5.04 -15.85 15.47
CA SER A 25 5.74 -17.10 15.18
C SER A 25 5.04 -18.03 14.17
N ALA A 26 4.03 -17.52 13.45
CA ALA A 26 3.25 -18.32 12.49
C ALA A 26 4.00 -18.62 11.17
N TYR A 27 5.28 -18.98 11.26
CA TYR A 27 6.07 -19.46 10.11
C TYR A 27 5.54 -20.78 9.52
N ASP A 28 4.72 -21.52 10.27
CA ASP A 28 4.01 -22.72 9.84
C ASP A 28 3.08 -22.51 8.64
N LEU A 29 2.71 -21.25 8.36
CA LEU A 29 1.85 -20.90 7.24
C LEU A 29 2.58 -20.55 5.96
N ILE A 30 3.90 -20.35 5.97
CA ILE A 30 4.62 -19.86 4.79
C ILE A 30 4.41 -20.77 3.59
N ASP A 31 4.63 -22.06 3.73
CA ASP A 31 4.48 -23.03 2.65
C ASP A 31 3.03 -23.09 2.13
N LYS A 32 2.06 -22.96 3.04
CA LYS A 32 0.65 -22.93 2.68
C LYS A 32 0.29 -21.67 1.91
N LEU A 33 0.77 -20.50 2.35
CA LEU A 33 0.54 -19.24 1.66
C LEU A 33 1.18 -19.21 0.28
N VAL A 34 2.39 -19.74 0.13
CA VAL A 34 3.04 -19.89 -1.19
C VAL A 34 2.17 -20.71 -2.15
N GLY A 35 1.47 -21.72 -1.65
CA GLY A 35 0.55 -22.51 -2.46
C GLY A 35 -0.80 -21.83 -2.79
N LEU A 36 -1.16 -20.78 -2.06
CA LEU A 36 -2.42 -20.06 -2.27
C LEU A 36 -2.30 -18.91 -3.28
N TYR A 37 -1.13 -18.29 -3.37
CA TYR A 37 -0.87 -17.18 -4.27
C TYR A 37 -0.15 -17.66 -5.53
N ASP A 38 -0.56 -17.16 -6.69
CA ASP A 38 -0.02 -17.57 -8.00
C ASP A 38 1.36 -16.96 -8.29
N GLU A 39 1.79 -16.00 -7.48
CA GLU A 39 3.07 -15.30 -7.61
C GLU A 39 3.68 -15.01 -6.23
N PRO A 40 4.98 -14.63 -6.15
CA PRO A 40 5.56 -14.19 -4.88
C PRO A 40 4.80 -13.01 -4.29
N TYR A 41 4.10 -13.28 -3.19
CA TYR A 41 3.25 -12.30 -2.52
C TYR A 41 3.96 -11.73 -1.29
N ALA A 42 4.19 -10.42 -1.26
CA ALA A 42 5.07 -9.78 -0.28
C ALA A 42 4.35 -8.97 0.82
N ASP A 43 3.00 -9.01 0.88
CA ASP A 43 2.27 -8.36 1.95
C ASP A 43 2.31 -9.21 3.23
N SER A 44 2.95 -8.68 4.28
CA SER A 44 3.06 -9.34 5.57
C SER A 44 1.71 -9.56 6.27
N SER A 45 0.66 -8.85 5.86
CA SER A 45 -0.70 -9.03 6.38
C SER A 45 -1.41 -10.27 5.85
N ALA A 46 -0.83 -10.98 4.87
CA ALA A 46 -1.38 -12.25 4.36
C ALA A 46 -1.53 -13.31 5.48
N ILE A 47 -0.55 -13.39 6.39
CA ILE A 47 -0.59 -14.32 7.53
C ILE A 47 -1.77 -14.01 8.46
N PRO A 48 -1.91 -12.80 9.04
CA PRO A 48 -3.03 -12.50 9.90
C PRO A 48 -4.39 -12.58 9.16
N THR A 49 -4.47 -12.20 7.88
CA THR A 49 -5.70 -12.34 7.08
C THR A 49 -6.11 -13.81 6.99
N TYR A 50 -5.18 -14.70 6.66
CA TYR A 50 -5.47 -16.14 6.61
C TYR A 50 -5.99 -16.66 7.97
N ARG A 51 -5.37 -16.30 9.08
CA ARG A 51 -5.79 -16.72 10.43
C ARG A 51 -7.17 -16.20 10.80
N VAL A 52 -7.52 -14.97 10.42
CA VAL A 52 -8.86 -14.41 10.62
C VAL A 52 -9.89 -15.21 9.82
N CYS A 53 -9.61 -15.51 8.56
CA CYS A 53 -10.48 -16.34 7.72
C CYS A 53 -10.66 -17.76 8.31
N GLU A 54 -9.57 -18.40 8.75
CA GLU A 54 -9.60 -19.71 9.40
C GLU A 54 -10.44 -19.71 10.68
N MET A 55 -10.37 -18.65 11.46
CA MET A 55 -11.19 -18.48 12.66
C MET A 55 -12.67 -18.26 12.30
N ALA A 56 -12.95 -17.33 11.39
CA ALA A 56 -14.30 -17.00 10.97
C ALA A 56 -15.03 -18.23 10.37
N ARG A 57 -14.32 -19.04 9.58
CA ARG A 57 -14.87 -20.25 8.96
C ARG A 57 -15.42 -21.27 9.97
N LYS A 58 -14.93 -21.27 11.19
CA LYS A 58 -15.45 -22.14 12.26
C LYS A 58 -16.88 -21.75 12.71
N HIS A 59 -17.31 -20.55 12.41
CA HIS A 59 -18.58 -19.99 12.87
C HIS A 59 -19.54 -19.69 11.72
N VAL A 60 -19.00 -19.30 10.54
CA VAL A 60 -19.80 -18.85 9.40
C VAL A 60 -19.23 -19.40 8.09
N THR A 61 -20.06 -19.41 7.03
CA THR A 61 -19.64 -19.75 5.67
C THR A 61 -19.46 -18.52 4.79
N VAL A 62 -20.10 -17.42 5.15
CA VAL A 62 -20.02 -16.12 4.48
C VAL A 62 -19.73 -15.07 5.54
N ALA A 63 -18.82 -14.14 5.25
CA ALA A 63 -18.48 -13.02 6.11
C ALA A 63 -18.50 -11.69 5.32
N LEU A 64 -18.75 -10.59 6.01
CA LEU A 64 -18.55 -9.26 5.47
C LEU A 64 -17.29 -8.67 6.10
N SER A 65 -16.43 -8.09 5.29
CA SER A 65 -15.20 -7.43 5.75
C SER A 65 -15.25 -5.92 5.56
N GLY A 66 -14.29 -5.21 6.15
CA GLY A 66 -14.09 -3.78 5.97
C GLY A 66 -13.10 -3.44 4.87
N ASP A 67 -12.66 -4.42 4.07
CA ASP A 67 -11.72 -4.21 2.97
C ASP A 67 -12.31 -3.24 1.93
N ALA A 68 -11.45 -2.50 1.24
CA ALA A 68 -11.80 -1.38 0.36
C ALA A 68 -12.35 -0.12 1.06
N GLY A 69 -12.56 -0.14 2.37
CA GLY A 69 -13.07 1.03 3.11
C GLY A 69 -12.10 2.22 3.06
N ASP A 70 -10.82 1.99 3.24
CA ASP A 70 -9.79 3.03 3.20
C ASP A 70 -9.64 3.65 1.80
N GLU A 71 -9.75 2.85 0.75
CA GLU A 71 -9.73 3.32 -0.64
C GLU A 71 -10.99 4.14 -0.95
N CYS A 72 -12.16 3.66 -0.52
CA CYS A 72 -13.43 4.35 -0.76
C CYS A 72 -13.51 5.69 -0.04
N PHE A 73 -13.07 5.75 1.21
CA PHE A 73 -13.29 6.90 2.12
C PHE A 73 -12.00 7.69 2.41
N ILE A 74 -10.92 7.45 1.67
CA ILE A 74 -9.65 8.15 1.84
C ILE A 74 -9.09 7.96 3.27
N GLY A 75 -9.20 6.75 3.81
CA GLY A 75 -8.84 6.42 5.19
C GLY A 75 -7.34 6.36 5.45
N TYR A 76 -6.52 6.06 4.44
CA TYR A 76 -5.07 5.91 4.62
C TYR A 76 -4.37 7.22 5.01
N ARG A 77 -3.47 7.13 5.97
CA ARG A 77 -2.61 8.26 6.37
C ARG A 77 -1.76 8.80 5.22
N ARG A 78 -1.41 7.96 4.23
CA ARG A 78 -0.67 8.36 3.02
C ARG A 78 -1.43 9.39 2.20
N TYR A 79 -2.76 9.37 2.16
CA TYR A 79 -3.56 10.38 1.47
C TYR A 79 -3.44 11.76 2.12
N ASN A 80 -3.45 11.83 3.46
CA ASN A 80 -3.24 13.08 4.17
C ASN A 80 -1.84 13.66 3.93
N LEU A 81 -0.81 12.79 3.94
CA LEU A 81 0.55 13.20 3.64
C LEU A 81 0.67 13.71 2.20
N PHE A 82 0.12 12.99 1.23
CA PHE A 82 0.08 13.40 -0.16
C PHE A 82 -0.63 14.75 -0.36
N ALA A 83 -1.79 14.94 0.29
CA ALA A 83 -2.53 16.21 0.22
C ALA A 83 -1.70 17.40 0.78
N MET A 84 -0.92 17.17 1.85
CA MET A 84 0.01 18.17 2.36
C MET A 84 1.12 18.47 1.35
N GLU A 85 1.71 17.44 0.75
CA GLU A 85 2.73 17.59 -0.28
C GLU A 85 2.21 18.33 -1.51
N GLU A 86 0.96 18.07 -1.93
CA GLU A 86 0.31 18.78 -3.04
C GLU A 86 0.11 20.28 -2.75
N ARG A 87 -0.23 20.64 -1.51
CA ARG A 87 -0.29 22.05 -1.12
C ARG A 87 1.07 22.74 -1.28
N ILE A 88 2.15 22.06 -0.89
CA ILE A 88 3.52 22.59 -1.08
C ILE A 88 3.85 22.65 -2.59
N ARG A 89 3.49 21.64 -3.40
CA ARG A 89 3.73 21.64 -4.84
C ARG A 89 3.08 22.83 -5.54
N ARG A 90 1.86 23.20 -5.14
CA ARG A 90 1.13 24.35 -5.69
C ARG A 90 1.80 25.70 -5.36
N LEU A 91 2.55 25.79 -4.25
CA LEU A 91 3.22 27.02 -3.85
C LEU A 91 4.53 27.27 -4.62
N PHE A 92 5.15 26.25 -5.18
CA PHE A 92 6.47 26.34 -5.80
C PHE A 92 6.46 25.81 -7.23
N PRO A 93 6.99 26.55 -8.23
CA PRO A 93 7.20 26.06 -9.58
C PRO A 93 8.08 24.80 -9.59
N GLU A 94 7.85 23.92 -10.55
CA GLU A 94 8.56 22.64 -10.67
C GLU A 94 10.09 22.82 -10.68
N THR A 95 10.58 23.80 -11.44
CA THR A 95 12.01 24.08 -11.55
C THR A 95 12.65 24.41 -10.20
N LEU A 96 11.96 25.21 -9.37
CA LEU A 96 12.42 25.55 -8.03
C LEU A 96 12.35 24.34 -7.09
N ARG A 97 11.26 23.59 -7.15
CA ARG A 97 11.08 22.35 -6.36
C ARG A 97 12.20 21.36 -6.63
N ARG A 98 12.47 21.07 -7.90
CA ARG A 98 13.57 20.17 -8.30
C ARG A 98 14.93 20.69 -7.82
N ARG A 99 15.20 21.98 -7.96
CA ARG A 99 16.47 22.58 -7.55
C ARG A 99 16.72 22.50 -6.04
N VAL A 100 15.66 22.64 -5.22
CA VAL A 100 15.75 22.63 -3.76
C VAL A 100 15.61 21.22 -3.19
N PHE A 101 14.55 20.49 -3.58
CA PHE A 101 14.21 19.23 -2.92
C PHE A 101 14.98 18.03 -3.45
N THR A 102 15.51 18.05 -4.69
CA THR A 102 16.35 16.95 -5.18
C THR A 102 17.63 16.78 -4.36
N PRO A 103 18.45 17.82 -4.13
CA PRO A 103 19.61 17.67 -3.28
C PRO A 103 19.25 17.35 -1.82
N LEU A 104 18.20 17.96 -1.28
CA LEU A 104 17.71 17.61 0.06
C LEU A 104 17.32 16.12 0.15
N GLY A 105 16.52 15.60 -0.78
CA GLY A 105 16.14 14.20 -0.81
C GLY A 105 17.31 13.23 -1.00
N ARG A 106 18.40 13.68 -1.66
CA ARG A 106 19.61 12.88 -1.87
C ARG A 106 20.50 12.85 -0.63
N TYR A 107 20.78 14.01 -0.04
CA TYR A 107 21.78 14.16 1.01
C TYR A 107 21.19 14.10 2.42
N TYR A 108 19.88 14.30 2.58
CA TYR A 108 19.24 14.19 3.89
C TYR A 108 19.41 12.78 4.46
N PRO A 109 19.89 12.62 5.69
CA PRO A 109 20.11 11.31 6.29
C PRO A 109 18.79 10.56 6.52
N LYS A 110 18.84 9.22 6.42
CA LYS A 110 17.73 8.37 6.81
C LYS A 110 17.73 8.25 8.34
N LEU A 111 16.86 9.00 9.02
CA LEU A 111 16.82 9.12 10.48
C LEU A 111 15.73 8.20 11.06
N ASP A 112 15.87 6.86 10.89
CA ASP A 112 14.84 5.91 11.34
C ASP A 112 14.64 5.90 12.87
N TRP A 113 15.66 6.30 13.63
CA TRP A 113 15.65 6.46 15.09
C TRP A 113 15.02 7.76 15.59
N ALA A 114 14.91 8.78 14.72
CA ALA A 114 14.44 10.11 15.10
C ALA A 114 12.90 10.19 15.17
N PRO A 115 12.34 11.18 15.86
CA PRO A 115 10.90 11.47 15.83
C PRO A 115 10.39 11.67 14.41
N ARG A 116 9.14 11.30 14.14
CA ARG A 116 8.54 11.28 12.79
C ARG A 116 8.63 12.62 12.05
N PHE A 117 8.52 13.74 12.73
CA PHE A 117 8.57 15.08 12.13
C PHE A 117 9.96 15.46 11.58
N ILE A 118 11.03 14.76 12.01
CA ILE A 118 12.40 14.96 11.49
C ILE A 118 12.68 14.02 10.32
N ARG A 119 11.87 12.99 10.07
CA ARG A 119 12.08 11.99 9.00
C ARG A 119 11.67 12.53 7.63
N GLY A 120 12.29 13.62 7.19
CA GLY A 120 11.91 14.37 5.99
C GLY A 120 12.39 13.79 4.65
N LYS A 121 13.29 12.79 4.65
CA LYS A 121 13.94 12.32 3.41
C LYS A 121 12.94 11.92 2.33
N THR A 122 11.98 11.07 2.66
CA THR A 122 10.94 10.59 1.72
C THR A 122 10.07 11.75 1.22
N THR A 123 9.70 12.66 2.10
CA THR A 123 8.92 13.86 1.75
C THR A 123 9.71 14.78 0.79
N PHE A 124 11.01 15.01 1.03
CA PHE A 124 11.83 15.78 0.08
C PHE A 124 11.94 15.09 -1.27
N GLN A 125 12.09 13.78 -1.29
CA GLN A 125 12.10 13.00 -2.53
C GLN A 125 10.75 13.06 -3.26
N ALA A 126 9.63 13.05 -2.54
CA ALA A 126 8.29 13.20 -3.09
C ALA A 126 8.08 14.61 -3.65
N LEU A 127 8.47 15.68 -2.92
CA LEU A 127 8.32 17.06 -3.35
C LEU A 127 9.15 17.41 -4.60
N ALA A 128 10.25 16.70 -4.85
CA ALA A 128 11.04 16.84 -6.06
C ALA A 128 10.37 16.25 -7.32
N ARG A 129 9.33 15.44 -7.17
CA ARG A 129 8.65 14.68 -8.23
C ARG A 129 7.31 15.30 -8.59
N GLU A 130 6.77 14.91 -9.75
CA GLU A 130 5.38 15.14 -10.10
C GLU A 130 4.43 14.26 -9.27
N SER A 131 3.16 14.67 -9.17
CA SER A 131 2.18 14.08 -8.25
C SER A 131 2.05 12.55 -8.36
N ALA A 132 1.89 12.03 -9.58
CA ALA A 132 1.76 10.58 -9.78
C ALA A 132 3.08 9.84 -9.53
N ASP A 133 4.24 10.42 -9.88
CA ASP A 133 5.56 9.86 -9.57
C ASP A 133 5.85 9.87 -8.07
N ALA A 134 5.46 10.93 -7.38
CA ALA A 134 5.61 11.05 -5.95
C ALA A 134 4.78 9.97 -5.22
N TYR A 135 3.56 9.76 -5.70
CA TYR A 135 2.69 8.72 -5.15
C TYR A 135 3.28 7.32 -5.40
N LEU A 136 3.66 7.00 -6.63
CA LEU A 136 4.33 5.74 -6.97
C LEU A 136 5.57 5.51 -6.10
N HIS A 137 6.40 6.54 -5.92
CA HIS A 137 7.58 6.46 -5.05
C HIS A 137 7.22 6.17 -3.60
N GLY A 138 6.12 6.75 -3.10
CA GLY A 138 5.65 6.58 -1.72
C GLY A 138 5.08 5.17 -1.43
N VAL A 139 4.45 4.54 -2.43
CA VAL A 139 3.85 3.20 -2.28
C VAL A 139 4.77 2.07 -2.75
N SER A 140 5.86 2.38 -3.46
CA SER A 140 6.80 1.38 -3.96
C SER A 140 7.75 0.89 -2.87
N ILE A 141 7.81 -0.41 -2.66
CA ILE A 141 8.80 -1.06 -1.78
C ILE A 141 10.17 -1.10 -2.48
N CYS A 142 10.19 -1.41 -3.77
CA CYS A 142 11.41 -1.51 -4.58
C CYS A 142 11.50 -0.34 -5.56
N SER A 143 12.42 0.60 -5.32
CA SER A 143 12.66 1.73 -6.21
C SER A 143 13.29 1.30 -7.53
N ASP A 144 13.19 2.14 -8.57
CA ASP A 144 13.83 1.87 -9.87
C ASP A 144 15.37 1.83 -9.75
N GLU A 145 15.96 2.60 -8.86
CA GLU A 145 17.40 2.53 -8.54
C GLU A 145 17.77 1.18 -7.95
N MET A 146 16.96 0.67 -7.02
CA MET A 146 17.16 -0.66 -6.43
C MET A 146 17.01 -1.76 -7.48
N LYS A 147 15.99 -1.72 -8.33
CA LYS A 147 15.83 -2.67 -9.45
C LYS A 147 17.05 -2.67 -10.37
N LYS A 148 17.54 -1.48 -10.76
CA LYS A 148 18.75 -1.35 -11.58
C LYS A 148 19.99 -1.95 -10.95
N SER A 149 20.10 -1.91 -9.61
CA SER A 149 21.24 -2.53 -8.91
C SER A 149 21.14 -4.05 -8.78
N LEU A 150 19.91 -4.59 -8.79
CA LEU A 150 19.63 -6.02 -8.63
C LEU A 150 19.63 -6.76 -9.98
N PHE A 151 19.17 -6.11 -11.06
CA PHE A 151 18.99 -6.75 -12.35
C PHE A 151 20.30 -6.88 -13.12
N SER A 152 20.52 -8.05 -13.70
CA SER A 152 21.58 -8.26 -14.67
C SER A 152 21.35 -7.44 -15.94
N LYS A 153 22.42 -7.21 -16.73
CA LYS A 153 22.31 -6.53 -18.04
C LYS A 153 21.30 -7.23 -18.96
N LYS A 154 21.25 -8.56 -18.93
CA LYS A 154 20.30 -9.36 -19.73
C LYS A 154 18.86 -9.08 -19.31
N GLN A 155 18.57 -9.09 -18.01
CA GLN A 155 17.23 -8.78 -17.48
C GLN A 155 16.81 -7.35 -17.81
N THR A 156 17.71 -6.38 -17.62
CA THR A 156 17.44 -4.98 -17.98
C THR A 156 17.14 -4.82 -19.47
N SER A 157 17.89 -5.51 -20.35
CA SER A 157 17.63 -5.47 -21.78
C SER A 157 16.30 -6.12 -22.16
N SER A 158 15.90 -7.22 -21.49
CA SER A 158 14.62 -7.90 -21.76
C SER A 158 13.40 -7.08 -21.37
N LEU A 159 13.55 -6.12 -20.46
CA LEU A 159 12.47 -5.19 -20.09
C LEU A 159 12.16 -4.16 -21.20
N GLN A 160 13.03 -3.97 -22.19
CA GLN A 160 12.82 -3.03 -23.32
C GLN A 160 12.36 -1.62 -22.88
N GLY A 161 12.90 -1.14 -21.77
CA GLY A 161 12.52 0.15 -21.18
C GLY A 161 11.26 0.16 -20.33
N TYR A 162 10.60 -0.99 -20.14
CA TYR A 162 9.45 -1.09 -19.24
C TYR A 162 9.85 -0.74 -17.80
N ASN A 163 9.00 0.03 -17.14
CA ASN A 163 9.11 0.36 -15.73
C ASN A 163 7.71 0.42 -15.07
N SER A 164 7.68 0.37 -13.74
CA SER A 164 6.41 0.33 -12.99
C SER A 164 5.55 1.60 -13.15
N ARG A 165 6.15 2.73 -13.57
CA ARG A 165 5.40 3.95 -13.84
C ARG A 165 4.42 3.77 -15.01
N GLN A 166 4.75 2.94 -16.00
CA GLN A 166 3.88 2.69 -17.15
C GLN A 166 2.51 2.12 -16.75
N VAL A 167 2.43 1.39 -15.63
CA VAL A 167 1.13 0.92 -15.10
C VAL A 167 0.24 2.11 -14.75
N PHE A 168 0.79 3.11 -14.05
CA PHE A 168 0.05 4.34 -13.72
C PHE A 168 -0.29 5.14 -14.97
N ASP A 169 0.67 5.31 -15.88
CA ASP A 169 0.46 6.06 -17.12
C ASP A 169 -0.65 5.45 -17.97
N ASN A 170 -0.73 4.13 -18.08
CA ASN A 170 -1.79 3.43 -18.79
C ASN A 170 -3.17 3.69 -18.18
N HIS A 171 -3.27 3.73 -16.85
CA HIS A 171 -4.53 4.05 -16.17
C HIS A 171 -4.91 5.53 -16.26
N LEU A 172 -3.92 6.42 -16.31
CA LEU A 172 -4.13 7.87 -16.41
C LEU A 172 -4.35 8.35 -17.84
N ALA A 173 -4.02 7.55 -18.85
CA ALA A 173 -4.13 7.93 -20.25
C ALA A 173 -5.53 8.43 -20.62
N GLY A 174 -5.61 9.63 -21.18
CA GLY A 174 -6.88 10.27 -21.57
C GLY A 174 -7.78 10.70 -20.41
N LYS A 175 -7.26 10.77 -19.19
CA LYS A 175 -8.01 11.21 -18.01
C LYS A 175 -7.41 12.47 -17.41
N GLU A 176 -8.27 13.39 -17.04
CA GLU A 176 -7.92 14.60 -16.31
C GLU A 176 -8.55 14.56 -14.92
N PHE A 177 -7.81 15.01 -13.92
CA PHE A 177 -8.26 15.08 -12.54
C PHE A 177 -8.07 16.50 -12.03
N GLU A 178 -9.12 17.16 -11.66
CA GLU A 178 -9.08 18.49 -11.04
C GLU A 178 -8.38 18.45 -9.67
N ASP A 179 -8.58 17.36 -8.93
CA ASP A 179 -7.97 17.13 -7.63
C ASP A 179 -6.96 15.96 -7.69
N PRO A 180 -5.67 16.22 -7.44
CA PRO A 180 -4.64 15.17 -7.35
C PRO A 180 -4.96 14.07 -6.34
N LEU A 181 -5.73 14.36 -5.28
CA LEU A 181 -6.16 13.35 -4.32
C LEU A 181 -7.12 12.33 -4.96
N ARG A 182 -8.01 12.79 -5.84
CA ARG A 182 -8.89 11.91 -6.62
C ARG A 182 -8.10 11.04 -7.60
N MET A 183 -7.03 11.59 -8.18
CA MET A 183 -6.13 10.85 -9.06
C MET A 183 -5.48 9.67 -8.33
N ILE A 184 -4.92 9.88 -7.14
CA ILE A 184 -4.27 8.79 -6.40
C ILE A 184 -5.29 7.78 -5.87
N GLN A 185 -6.46 8.21 -5.45
CA GLN A 185 -7.56 7.33 -5.09
C GLN A 185 -7.97 6.43 -6.28
N TYR A 186 -8.08 7.02 -7.47
CA TYR A 186 -8.36 6.26 -8.69
C TYR A 186 -7.25 5.26 -9.01
N LEU A 187 -5.99 5.63 -8.84
CA LEU A 187 -4.86 4.73 -9.03
C LEU A 187 -4.92 3.56 -8.04
N ASP A 188 -5.25 3.81 -6.77
CA ASP A 188 -5.43 2.74 -5.80
C ASP A 188 -6.56 1.79 -6.18
N TYR A 189 -7.68 2.30 -6.67
CA TYR A 189 -8.77 1.45 -7.19
C TYR A 189 -8.36 0.57 -8.37
N LYS A 190 -7.40 1.03 -9.18
CA LYS A 190 -6.98 0.30 -10.39
C LYS A 190 -5.76 -0.60 -10.19
N THR A 191 -5.02 -0.41 -9.11
CA THR A 191 -3.76 -1.13 -8.87
C THR A 191 -3.72 -1.79 -7.50
N TYR A 192 -3.67 -1.00 -6.43
CA TYR A 192 -3.48 -1.51 -5.08
C TYR A 192 -4.67 -2.35 -4.58
N LEU A 193 -5.89 -1.85 -4.75
CA LEU A 193 -7.09 -2.56 -4.31
C LEU A 193 -7.24 -3.94 -4.99
N PRO A 194 -7.23 -4.06 -6.34
CA PRO A 194 -7.36 -5.38 -6.97
C PRO A 194 -6.10 -6.23 -6.87
N GLY A 195 -4.90 -5.64 -6.93
CA GLY A 195 -3.64 -6.37 -7.00
C GLY A 195 -3.10 -6.82 -5.64
N ASP A 196 -3.49 -6.16 -4.56
CA ASP A 196 -3.03 -6.49 -3.21
C ASP A 196 -4.20 -6.84 -2.29
N ILE A 197 -5.07 -5.88 -1.96
CA ILE A 197 -6.08 -6.05 -0.90
C ILE A 197 -7.08 -7.15 -1.25
N LEU A 198 -7.77 -7.05 -2.40
CA LEU A 198 -8.79 -8.03 -2.79
C LEU A 198 -8.19 -9.41 -3.11
N THR A 199 -7.03 -9.45 -3.76
CA THR A 199 -6.31 -10.70 -4.01
C THR A 199 -5.96 -11.40 -2.70
N LYS A 200 -5.47 -10.66 -1.70
CA LYS A 200 -5.15 -11.19 -0.39
C LYS A 200 -6.35 -11.82 0.30
N VAL A 201 -7.43 -11.07 0.36
CA VAL A 201 -8.67 -11.51 1.04
C VAL A 201 -9.27 -12.71 0.33
N ASP A 202 -9.43 -12.65 -0.99
CA ASP A 202 -9.98 -13.73 -1.80
C ASP A 202 -9.20 -15.04 -1.64
N ARG A 203 -7.88 -14.99 -1.83
CA ARG A 203 -7.03 -16.19 -1.72
C ARG A 203 -7.03 -16.77 -0.30
N ALA A 204 -6.93 -15.91 0.71
CA ALA A 204 -6.94 -16.35 2.10
C ALA A 204 -8.28 -16.97 2.51
N SER A 205 -9.39 -16.36 2.13
CA SER A 205 -10.73 -16.81 2.50
C SER A 205 -11.12 -18.09 1.73
N MET A 206 -10.89 -18.12 0.42
CA MET A 206 -11.15 -19.30 -0.40
C MET A 206 -10.27 -20.49 0.00
N GLY A 207 -9.04 -20.25 0.46
CA GLY A 207 -8.15 -21.27 0.98
C GLY A 207 -8.68 -22.02 2.22
N VAL A 208 -9.70 -21.48 2.89
CA VAL A 208 -10.41 -22.11 4.02
C VAL A 208 -11.90 -22.31 3.73
N SER A 209 -12.34 -22.13 2.48
CA SER A 209 -13.75 -22.24 2.06
C SER A 209 -14.69 -21.26 2.78
N LEU A 210 -14.21 -20.06 3.05
CA LEU A 210 -14.99 -18.93 3.53
C LEU A 210 -15.25 -17.99 2.33
N GLU A 211 -16.48 -17.53 2.16
CA GLU A 211 -16.83 -16.48 1.22
C GLU A 211 -16.78 -15.11 1.93
N VAL A 212 -16.05 -14.14 1.36
CA VAL A 212 -15.88 -12.78 1.93
C VAL A 212 -16.28 -11.73 0.91
#